data_56a9d7b6fe9266cf1ed7dacdfa41001a
#
_entry.id   56a9d7b6fe9266cf1ed7dacdfa41001a
#
_cell.length_a   1.000
_cell.length_b   1.000
_cell.length_c   1.000
_cell.angle_alpha   90.00
_cell.angle_beta   90.00
_cell.angle_gamma   90.00
#
_symmetry.space_group_name_H-M   'P 1'
#
loop_
_entity.id
_entity.type
_entity.pdbx_description
1 polymer ?
#
loop_
_entity_poly.entity_id
_entity_poly.type
_entity_poly.pdbx_seq_one_letter_code
_entity_poly.pdbx_strand_id
1 'polypeptide(L)'
;GGKFSGAWSVLSSLMTFGYLWGEVRVQGGAYGTGMSVRANGDVFCYSYRDPNLPNSEGAFDALPDVLDEMLASGMPLDDIIIGTVNTTDPLLDPAGVCELSCRRFLKGTHAQDITKLRHEILDTTADDLRALIPTLRKFVENGVFCAIGSPAAVEFVKN
;
A
#
# COMPACT_ATOMS: atom_id res chain seq x y z
N GLY A 1 1.75 -0.72 -17.93
CA GLY A 1 1.75 -1.05 -16.50
C GLY A 1 3.14 -1.43 -16.06
N GLY A 2 3.59 -0.84 -14.96
CA GLY A 2 4.87 -1.19 -14.34
C GLY A 2 4.85 -2.64 -13.84
N LYS A 3 6.02 -3.29 -13.83
CA LYS A 3 6.15 -4.63 -13.29
C LYS A 3 6.12 -4.55 -11.75
N PHE A 4 5.31 -5.38 -11.09
CA PHE A 4 5.33 -5.50 -9.64
C PHE A 4 6.71 -5.97 -9.17
N SER A 5 7.23 -5.35 -8.10
CA SER A 5 8.54 -5.68 -7.50
C SER A 5 8.46 -5.52 -5.97
N GLY A 6 9.51 -5.97 -5.27
CA GLY A 6 9.64 -5.79 -3.83
C GLY A 6 9.55 -4.33 -3.38
N ALA A 7 10.07 -3.40 -4.18
CA ALA A 7 9.97 -1.96 -3.89
C ALA A 7 8.52 -1.45 -3.79
N TRP A 8 7.58 -1.99 -4.59
CA TRP A 8 6.16 -1.70 -4.45
C TRP A 8 5.58 -2.18 -3.12
N SER A 9 6.05 -3.33 -2.62
CA SER A 9 5.63 -3.84 -1.31
C SER A 9 6.13 -2.94 -0.18
N VAL A 10 7.38 -2.49 -0.27
CA VAL A 10 7.97 -1.54 0.70
C VAL A 10 7.24 -0.19 0.64
N LEU A 11 6.99 0.33 -0.56
CA LEU A 11 6.21 1.56 -0.74
C LEU A 11 4.82 1.45 -0.09
N SER A 12 4.11 0.35 -0.33
CA SER A 12 2.79 0.10 0.26
C SER A 12 2.82 0.12 1.78
N SER A 13 3.81 -0.53 2.39
CA SER A 13 4.02 -0.54 3.84
C SER A 13 4.39 0.85 4.37
N LEU A 14 5.31 1.54 3.71
CA LEU A 14 5.76 2.88 4.09
C LEU A 14 4.60 3.87 4.07
N MET A 15 3.83 3.91 2.98
CA MET A 15 2.69 4.82 2.88
C MET A 15 1.57 4.47 3.87
N THR A 16 1.31 3.18 4.09
CA THR A 16 0.29 2.75 5.06
C THR A 16 0.65 3.15 6.47
N PHE A 17 1.81 2.75 6.96
CA PHE A 17 2.18 2.90 8.38
C PHE A 17 2.93 4.19 8.68
N GLY A 18 3.71 4.70 7.74
CA GLY A 18 4.48 5.92 7.91
C GLY A 18 3.68 7.20 7.68
N TYR A 19 2.54 7.12 6.97
CA TYR A 19 1.75 8.30 6.63
C TYR A 19 0.24 8.13 6.85
N LEU A 20 -0.42 7.26 6.07
CA LEU A 20 -1.89 7.16 6.07
C LEU A 20 -2.46 6.79 7.43
N TRP A 21 -1.76 5.98 8.21
CA TRP A 21 -2.17 5.62 9.56
C TRP A 21 -2.29 6.85 10.46
N GLY A 22 -1.34 7.78 10.38
CA GLY A 22 -1.37 9.04 11.11
C GLY A 22 -2.49 9.96 10.65
N GLU A 23 -2.52 10.26 9.36
CA GLU A 23 -3.43 11.26 8.79
C GLU A 23 -4.88 10.79 8.74
N VAL A 24 -5.12 9.60 8.23
CA VAL A 24 -6.48 9.12 7.97
C VAL A 24 -7.10 8.47 9.19
N ARG A 25 -6.32 7.65 9.94
CA ARG A 25 -6.86 6.94 11.11
C ARG A 25 -6.77 7.76 12.38
N VAL A 26 -5.57 8.23 12.74
CA VAL A 26 -5.36 8.87 14.05
C VAL A 26 -5.98 10.27 14.05
N GLN A 27 -5.70 11.09 13.06
CA GLN A 27 -6.21 12.46 12.96
C GLN A 27 -7.60 12.49 12.32
N GLY A 28 -7.81 11.75 11.22
CA GLY A 28 -9.08 11.71 10.49
C GLY A 28 -10.18 10.89 11.16
N GLY A 29 -9.83 9.99 12.09
CA GLY A 29 -10.79 9.19 12.86
C GLY A 29 -11.32 7.95 12.14
N ALA A 30 -10.78 7.57 10.99
CA ALA A 30 -11.12 6.34 10.32
C ALA A 30 -10.75 5.11 11.16
N TYR A 31 -11.54 4.05 11.09
CA TYR A 31 -11.23 2.79 11.79
C TYR A 31 -10.02 2.08 11.19
N GLY A 32 -9.85 2.14 9.89
CA GLY A 32 -8.70 1.58 9.18
C GLY A 32 -8.43 2.29 7.88
N THR A 33 -7.19 2.24 7.45
CA THR A 33 -6.72 2.81 6.20
C THR A 33 -5.49 2.07 5.69
N GLY A 34 -5.17 2.24 4.44
CA GLY A 34 -3.91 1.75 3.88
C GLY A 34 -3.83 1.90 2.37
N MET A 35 -2.62 1.63 1.89
CA MET A 35 -2.32 1.46 0.48
C MET A 35 -2.05 -0.02 0.21
N SER A 36 -2.52 -0.54 -0.90
CA SER A 36 -2.27 -1.92 -1.31
C SER A 36 -1.84 -1.97 -2.77
N VAL A 37 -0.83 -2.76 -3.04
CA VAL A 37 -0.33 -3.04 -4.39
C VAL A 37 -0.40 -4.54 -4.64
N ARG A 38 -1.04 -4.94 -5.73
CA ARG A 38 -1.21 -6.35 -6.09
C ARG A 38 -0.23 -6.77 -7.18
N ALA A 39 0.10 -8.05 -7.22
CA ALA A 39 1.01 -8.62 -8.20
C ALA A 39 0.55 -8.45 -9.67
N ASN A 40 -0.75 -8.25 -9.90
CA ASN A 40 -1.31 -7.94 -11.21
C ASN A 40 -1.14 -6.47 -11.64
N GLY A 41 -0.55 -5.63 -10.77
CA GLY A 41 -0.32 -4.21 -11.02
C GLY A 41 -1.42 -3.28 -10.52
N ASP A 42 -2.47 -3.80 -9.87
CA ASP A 42 -3.50 -2.96 -9.28
C ASP A 42 -2.93 -2.24 -8.04
N VAL A 43 -3.20 -0.94 -7.98
CA VAL A 43 -2.88 -0.08 -6.83
C VAL A 43 -4.17 0.53 -6.33
N PHE A 44 -4.41 0.49 -5.03
CA PHE A 44 -5.54 1.16 -4.42
C PHE A 44 -5.22 1.62 -3.00
N CYS A 45 -5.80 2.76 -2.63
CA CYS A 45 -5.87 3.25 -1.26
C CYS A 45 -7.28 3.05 -0.74
N TYR A 46 -7.43 2.88 0.56
CA TYR A 46 -8.74 2.70 1.19
C TYR A 46 -8.78 3.34 2.56
N SER A 47 -9.98 3.77 2.93
CA SER A 47 -10.37 4.03 4.31
C SER A 47 -11.62 3.22 4.65
N TYR A 48 -11.76 2.84 5.91
CA TYR A 48 -12.87 2.01 6.39
C TYR A 48 -13.49 2.63 7.64
N ARG A 49 -14.84 2.72 7.67
CA ARG A 49 -15.58 3.44 8.72
C ARG A 49 -15.00 4.83 8.95
N ASP A 50 -14.94 5.58 7.86
CA ASP A 50 -14.29 6.87 7.80
C ASP A 50 -15.32 7.99 7.99
N PRO A 51 -15.22 8.80 9.05
CA PRO A 51 -16.10 9.93 9.27
C PRO A 51 -15.72 11.18 8.45
N ASN A 52 -14.53 11.18 7.80
CA ASN A 52 -13.98 12.36 7.13
C ASN A 52 -13.38 12.02 5.76
N LEU A 53 -14.23 11.62 4.80
CA LEU A 53 -13.82 11.26 3.45
C LEU A 53 -12.99 12.33 2.72
N PRO A 54 -13.30 13.66 2.83
CA PRO A 54 -12.47 14.70 2.21
C PRO A 54 -11.02 14.70 2.70
N ASN A 55 -10.81 14.48 4.00
CA ASN A 55 -9.46 14.38 4.56
C ASN A 55 -8.71 13.15 4.01
N SER A 56 -9.40 12.04 3.90
CA SER A 56 -8.81 10.80 3.40
C SER A 56 -8.45 10.89 1.92
N GLU A 57 -9.30 11.52 1.10
CA GLU A 57 -9.02 11.81 -0.31
C GLU A 57 -7.78 12.70 -0.44
N GLY A 58 -7.74 13.82 0.30
CA GLY A 58 -6.58 14.71 0.31
C GLY A 58 -5.29 14.00 0.74
N ALA A 59 -5.37 13.08 1.72
CA ALA A 59 -4.23 12.28 2.13
C ALA A 59 -3.77 11.30 1.04
N PHE A 60 -4.70 10.73 0.28
CA PHE A 60 -4.35 9.85 -0.86
C PHE A 60 -3.73 10.64 -2.01
N ASP A 61 -4.21 11.84 -2.28
CA ASP A 61 -3.67 12.72 -3.31
C ASP A 61 -2.24 13.20 -2.98
N ALA A 62 -1.94 13.41 -1.72
CA ALA A 62 -0.64 13.86 -1.25
C ALA A 62 0.47 12.76 -1.28
N LEU A 63 0.12 11.48 -1.50
CA LEU A 63 1.08 10.37 -1.42
C LEU A 63 2.39 10.58 -2.19
N PRO A 64 2.41 11.08 -3.44
CA PRO A 64 3.66 11.26 -4.17
C PRO A 64 4.58 12.32 -3.55
N ASP A 65 4.01 13.40 -3.07
CA ASP A 65 4.75 14.53 -2.49
C ASP A 65 5.28 14.17 -1.09
N VAL A 66 4.44 13.51 -0.29
CA VAL A 66 4.84 12.98 1.02
C VAL A 66 5.98 11.96 0.89
N LEU A 67 5.90 11.05 -0.08
CA LEU A 67 6.98 10.10 -0.35
C LEU A 67 8.29 10.82 -0.67
N ASP A 68 8.25 11.83 -1.53
CA ASP A 68 9.44 12.59 -1.90
C ASP A 68 10.06 13.30 -0.68
N GLU A 69 9.23 13.96 0.15
CA GLU A 69 9.66 14.60 1.39
C GLU A 69 10.28 13.61 2.40
N MET A 70 9.63 12.45 2.60
CA MET A 70 10.15 11.39 3.48
C MET A 70 11.52 10.90 3.02
N LEU A 71 11.69 10.65 1.72
CA LEU A 71 12.96 10.21 1.16
C LEU A 71 14.02 11.32 1.18
N ALA A 72 13.65 12.58 0.99
CA ALA A 72 14.55 13.72 1.08
C ALA A 72 15.06 13.95 2.52
N SER A 73 14.26 13.62 3.54
CA SER A 73 14.66 13.72 4.95
C SER A 73 15.71 12.69 5.36
N GLY A 74 16.01 11.69 4.51
CA GLY A 74 16.97 10.63 4.81
C GLY A 74 16.45 9.65 5.87
N MET A 75 15.15 9.44 5.97
CA MET A 75 14.57 8.49 6.91
C MET A 75 15.12 7.08 6.73
N PRO A 76 15.40 6.33 7.82
CA PRO A 76 15.82 4.94 7.72
C PRO A 76 14.68 4.06 7.23
N LEU A 77 14.99 3.12 6.33
CA LEU A 77 14.00 2.20 5.75
C LEU A 77 14.01 0.82 6.41
N ASP A 78 14.98 0.54 7.29
CA ASP A 78 15.23 -0.80 7.84
C ASP A 78 14.00 -1.40 8.52
N ASP A 79 13.31 -0.64 9.38
CA ASP A 79 12.13 -1.12 10.10
C ASP A 79 10.97 -1.42 9.17
N ILE A 80 10.78 -0.60 8.14
CA ILE A 80 9.73 -0.79 7.12
C ILE A 80 10.06 -2.01 6.25
N ILE A 81 11.31 -2.18 5.85
CA ILE A 81 11.77 -3.32 5.06
C ILE A 81 11.56 -4.62 5.85
N ILE A 82 12.00 -4.68 7.11
CA ILE A 82 11.82 -5.85 7.98
C ILE A 82 10.32 -6.15 8.18
N GLY A 83 9.53 -5.14 8.48
CA GLY A 83 8.07 -5.28 8.61
C GLY A 83 7.42 -5.80 7.34
N THR A 84 7.88 -5.34 6.18
CA THR A 84 7.36 -5.76 4.87
C THR A 84 7.73 -7.22 4.56
N VAL A 85 8.96 -7.66 4.85
CA VAL A 85 9.38 -9.07 4.67
C VAL A 85 8.46 -10.01 5.47
N ASN A 86 8.10 -9.65 6.69
CA ASN A 86 7.21 -10.45 7.54
C ASN A 86 5.85 -10.73 6.89
N THR A 87 5.38 -9.86 6.00
CA THR A 87 4.12 -10.07 5.26
C THR A 87 4.21 -11.23 4.25
N THR A 88 5.41 -11.62 3.83
CA THR A 88 5.63 -12.74 2.91
C THR A 88 5.54 -14.11 3.58
N ASP A 89 5.60 -14.13 4.92
CA ASP A 89 5.62 -15.35 5.72
C ASP A 89 4.68 -15.21 6.95
N PRO A 90 3.38 -15.05 6.73
CA PRO A 90 2.43 -14.86 7.80
C PRO A 90 2.32 -16.10 8.68
N LEU A 91 2.18 -15.89 9.98
CA LEU A 91 1.83 -16.96 10.92
C LEU A 91 0.39 -17.40 10.66
N LEU A 92 0.21 -18.62 10.18
CA LEU A 92 -1.08 -19.19 9.79
C LEU A 92 -1.39 -20.43 10.61
N ASP A 93 -2.67 -20.62 10.91
CA ASP A 93 -3.19 -21.89 11.36
C ASP A 93 -3.21 -22.92 10.21
N PRO A 94 -3.46 -24.22 10.48
CA PRO A 94 -3.47 -25.25 9.45
C PRO A 94 -4.44 -24.96 8.28
N ALA A 95 -5.59 -24.38 8.56
CA ALA A 95 -6.57 -24.01 7.53
C ALA A 95 -6.04 -22.88 6.62
N GLY A 96 -5.43 -21.86 7.22
CA GLY A 96 -4.78 -20.75 6.49
C GLY A 96 -3.61 -21.22 5.63
N VAL A 97 -2.80 -22.17 6.12
CA VAL A 97 -1.74 -22.80 5.33
C VAL A 97 -2.30 -23.50 4.09
N CYS A 98 -3.38 -24.28 4.29
CA CYS A 98 -4.06 -24.98 3.18
C CYS A 98 -4.60 -23.97 2.14
N GLU A 99 -5.32 -22.94 2.60
CA GLU A 99 -5.87 -21.90 1.73
C GLU A 99 -4.78 -21.17 0.95
N LEU A 100 -3.69 -20.77 1.61
CA LEU A 100 -2.57 -20.10 0.97
C LEU A 100 -1.90 -21.00 -0.08
N SER A 101 -1.72 -22.30 0.24
CA SER A 101 -1.12 -23.28 -0.67
C SER A 101 -2.00 -23.47 -1.91
N CYS A 102 -3.31 -23.65 -1.75
CA CYS A 102 -4.26 -23.75 -2.85
C CYS A 102 -4.24 -22.49 -3.73
N ARG A 103 -4.23 -21.32 -3.11
CA ARG A 103 -4.17 -20.03 -3.83
C ARG A 103 -2.88 -19.87 -4.63
N ARG A 104 -1.73 -20.25 -4.05
CA ARG A 104 -0.43 -20.25 -4.75
C ARG A 104 -0.43 -21.22 -5.92
N PHE A 105 -0.94 -22.43 -5.73
CA PHE A 105 -1.08 -23.43 -6.78
C PHE A 105 -1.93 -22.92 -7.95
N LEU A 106 -3.13 -22.39 -7.67
CA LEU A 106 -4.03 -21.86 -8.70
C LEU A 106 -3.44 -20.66 -9.46
N LYS A 107 -2.58 -19.86 -8.82
CA LYS A 107 -1.90 -18.72 -9.42
C LYS A 107 -0.58 -19.07 -10.11
N GLY A 108 -0.13 -20.32 -10.02
CA GLY A 108 1.19 -20.72 -10.50
C GLY A 108 2.35 -20.08 -9.76
N THR A 109 2.14 -19.69 -8.49
CA THR A 109 3.17 -19.04 -7.65
C THR A 109 4.01 -20.13 -6.97
N HIS A 110 5.30 -20.17 -7.27
CA HIS A 110 6.23 -21.16 -6.73
C HIS A 110 7.06 -20.60 -5.56
N ALA A 111 7.72 -21.50 -4.82
CA ALA A 111 8.59 -21.09 -3.71
C ALA A 111 9.71 -20.13 -4.16
N GLN A 112 10.23 -20.30 -5.37
CA GLN A 112 11.24 -19.43 -5.97
C GLN A 112 10.74 -17.99 -6.13
N ASP A 113 9.47 -17.79 -6.49
CA ASP A 113 8.86 -16.46 -6.66
C ASP A 113 8.79 -15.74 -5.31
N ILE A 114 8.45 -16.47 -4.25
CA ILE A 114 8.42 -15.92 -2.89
C ILE A 114 9.82 -15.56 -2.41
N THR A 115 10.79 -16.43 -2.64
CA THR A 115 12.19 -16.16 -2.29
C THR A 115 12.71 -14.94 -3.05
N LYS A 116 12.42 -14.85 -4.34
CA LYS A 116 12.79 -13.69 -5.16
C LYS A 116 12.16 -12.40 -4.62
N LEU A 117 10.86 -12.42 -4.32
CA LEU A 117 10.17 -11.26 -3.75
C LEU A 117 10.80 -10.81 -2.43
N ARG A 118 11.19 -11.76 -1.55
CA ARG A 118 11.88 -11.44 -0.29
C ARG A 118 13.21 -10.73 -0.54
N HIS A 119 14.02 -11.21 -1.46
CA HIS A 119 15.27 -10.54 -1.84
C HIS A 119 15.00 -9.14 -2.41
N GLU A 120 14.04 -8.99 -3.31
CA GLU A 120 13.68 -7.68 -3.85
C GLU A 120 13.23 -6.69 -2.75
N ILE A 121 12.51 -7.17 -1.71
CA ILE A 121 12.11 -6.35 -0.56
C ILE A 121 13.35 -5.96 0.26
N LEU A 122 14.23 -6.92 0.59
CA LEU A 122 15.43 -6.69 1.40
C LEU A 122 16.42 -5.75 0.71
N ASP A 123 16.54 -5.86 -0.60
CA ASP A 123 17.48 -5.07 -1.40
C ASP A 123 16.91 -3.69 -1.80
N THR A 124 15.67 -3.35 -1.39
CA THR A 124 15.02 -2.08 -1.74
C THR A 124 15.75 -0.89 -1.13
N THR A 125 16.10 0.06 -1.97
CA THR A 125 16.78 1.31 -1.59
C THR A 125 15.85 2.51 -1.68
N ALA A 126 16.28 3.66 -1.12
CA ALA A 126 15.57 4.93 -1.26
C ALA A 126 15.45 5.36 -2.73
N ASP A 127 16.45 5.04 -3.57
CA ASP A 127 16.43 5.37 -4.99
C ASP A 127 15.42 4.52 -5.76
N ASP A 128 15.23 3.26 -5.37
CA ASP A 128 14.17 2.41 -5.94
C ASP A 128 12.78 2.97 -5.62
N LEU A 129 12.54 3.42 -4.38
CA LEU A 129 11.30 4.07 -4.00
C LEU A 129 11.11 5.40 -4.74
N ARG A 130 12.16 6.20 -4.87
CA ARG A 130 12.14 7.47 -5.60
C ARG A 130 11.78 7.27 -7.08
N ALA A 131 12.25 6.18 -7.70
CA ALA A 131 11.90 5.82 -9.07
C ALA A 131 10.42 5.47 -9.26
N LEU A 132 9.68 5.16 -8.19
CA LEU A 132 8.23 4.88 -8.24
C LEU A 132 7.36 6.15 -8.19
N ILE A 133 7.89 7.30 -7.74
CA ILE A 133 7.13 8.56 -7.59
C ILE A 133 6.38 8.96 -8.87
N PRO A 134 6.99 8.93 -10.08
CA PRO A 134 6.27 9.29 -11.29
C PRO A 134 5.06 8.37 -11.58
N THR A 135 5.17 7.09 -11.21
CA THR A 135 4.06 6.13 -11.39
C THR A 135 2.98 6.35 -10.35
N LEU A 136 3.36 6.63 -9.10
CA LEU A 136 2.44 6.98 -8.03
C LEU A 136 1.67 8.28 -8.34
N ARG A 137 2.35 9.29 -8.92
CA ARG A 137 1.71 10.53 -9.37
C ARG A 137 0.66 10.28 -10.45
N LYS A 138 0.97 9.44 -11.44
CA LYS A 138 -0.02 9.02 -12.45
C LYS A 138 -1.19 8.24 -11.86
N PHE A 139 -0.96 7.45 -10.81
CA PHE A 139 -2.03 6.74 -10.09
C PHE A 139 -2.99 7.74 -9.44
N VAL A 140 -2.48 8.75 -8.75
CA VAL A 140 -3.30 9.80 -8.13
C VAL A 140 -4.06 10.61 -9.17
N GLU A 141 -3.39 11.09 -10.23
CA GLU A 141 -3.98 11.92 -11.27
C GLU A 141 -5.08 11.22 -12.10
N ASN A 142 -4.98 9.90 -12.28
CA ASN A 142 -5.89 9.12 -13.12
C ASN A 142 -6.70 8.08 -12.33
N GLY A 143 -6.62 8.12 -11.01
CA GLY A 143 -7.35 7.23 -10.13
C GLY A 143 -8.86 7.44 -10.20
N VAL A 144 -9.60 6.38 -9.84
CA VAL A 144 -11.06 6.46 -9.69
C VAL A 144 -11.38 6.40 -8.21
N PHE A 145 -12.06 7.42 -7.71
CA PHE A 145 -12.56 7.43 -6.34
C PHE A 145 -13.93 6.76 -6.26
N CYS A 146 -14.12 5.91 -5.26
CA CYS A 146 -15.39 5.24 -5.00
C CYS A 146 -15.67 5.29 -3.48
N ALA A 147 -16.83 5.80 -3.11
CA ALA A 147 -17.30 5.79 -1.73
C ALA A 147 -18.59 5.01 -1.57
N ILE A 148 -18.68 4.21 -0.51
CA ILE A 148 -19.87 3.47 -0.12
C ILE A 148 -20.22 3.86 1.32
N GLY A 149 -21.39 4.47 1.52
CA GLY A 149 -21.75 4.98 2.84
C GLY A 149 -23.19 5.53 2.90
N SER A 150 -23.47 6.32 3.94
CA SER A 150 -24.75 7.02 4.04
C SER A 150 -24.88 8.07 2.94
N PRO A 151 -26.12 8.50 2.58
CA PRO A 151 -26.32 9.54 1.59
C PRO A 151 -25.50 10.80 1.83
N ALA A 152 -25.38 11.26 3.07
CA ALA A 152 -24.59 12.42 3.44
C ALA A 152 -23.08 12.23 3.21
N ALA A 153 -22.55 11.04 3.45
CA ALA A 153 -21.14 10.72 3.20
C ALA A 153 -20.82 10.65 1.69
N VAL A 154 -21.81 10.21 0.87
CA VAL A 154 -21.61 10.03 -0.57
C VAL A 154 -21.89 11.33 -1.36
N GLU A 155 -22.58 12.30 -0.78
CA GLU A 155 -22.87 13.59 -1.43
C GLU A 155 -21.58 14.36 -1.76
N PHE A 156 -20.54 14.19 -0.98
CA PHE A 156 -19.20 14.73 -1.22
C PHE A 156 -18.60 14.24 -2.55
N VAL A 157 -18.82 12.98 -2.93
CA VAL A 157 -18.24 12.37 -4.14
C VAL A 157 -18.91 12.83 -5.42
N LYS A 158 -20.07 13.50 -5.33
CA LYS A 158 -20.85 13.94 -6.48
C LYS A 158 -20.52 15.35 -6.98
N ASN A 159 -19.68 16.06 -6.25
CA ASN A 159 -19.22 17.41 -6.60
C ASN A 159 -17.77 17.40 -7.08
#